data_038b6d6ee3c21ab371141382034b163a
#
_entry.id   038b6d6ee3c21ab371141382034b163a
#
_cell.length_a   1.000
_cell.length_b   1.000
_cell.length_c   1.000
_cell.angle_alpha   90.00
_cell.angle_beta   90.00
_cell.angle_gamma   90.00
#
_symmetry.space_group_name_H-M   'P 1'
#
loop_
_entity.id
_entity.type
_entity.pdbx_description
1 polymer ?
#
loop_
_entity_poly.entity_id
_entity_poly.type
_entity_poly.pdbx_seq_one_letter_code
_entity_poly.pdbx_strand_id
1 'polypeptide(L)'
;MIGLNTVRRGKQKNIRKKLFMMIDQLVKMLEEREDEMIVIRRYLHEHPELSFEEKKTAAYIADFYKGKGVDVSQEVGNGHGIVVTIKGGRPGKTVGLRADFDALPIKEELDIPFKSKNEGVMHACGHDAHTAYLLVLADCLIELKEKIQGTIKIIHQHAEEVPPGGAKSIIQSGIMDDVDAIFGVHVLPVAPAGTVGIHSGYSFNGRAYFKLELQASGGHGSSPHKANDPIVAGAYFVTAVQTIVSRRVDPLQTGVVTIGSFDGKGSFNVIKDSIEIEGDIRYSDDQTKEVIEKELHRIVNGIEALFGVKCGLEFVPDYPPLFNDPELTIFVADTLKDVNDKDITSVEEFPKMAPSDDFAYYLEKIPGCYFYIGCTPKGTENPYFNHHPKFDIDEDALLVAAKSVGYVVCNYLNN
;
A
#
# COMPACT_ATOMS: atom_id res chain seq x y z
N MET A 1 52.54 3.18 -6.36
CA MET A 1 51.19 3.46 -5.83
C MET A 1 50.39 4.56 -6.58
N ILE A 2 51.04 5.47 -7.32
CA ILE A 2 50.38 6.60 -8.03
C ILE A 2 49.57 6.12 -9.27
N GLY A 3 49.99 5.07 -9.97
CA GLY A 3 49.31 4.58 -11.18
C GLY A 3 47.96 3.85 -10.94
N LEU A 4 47.79 3.15 -9.82
CA LEU A 4 46.57 2.40 -9.52
C LEU A 4 45.39 3.32 -9.16
N ASN A 5 45.66 4.47 -8.52
CA ASN A 5 44.62 5.45 -8.15
C ASN A 5 44.09 6.22 -9.39
N THR A 6 44.96 6.49 -10.37
CA THR A 6 44.54 7.20 -11.61
C THR A 6 43.67 6.31 -12.51
N VAL A 7 44.01 5.02 -12.62
CA VAL A 7 43.21 4.02 -13.37
C VAL A 7 41.86 3.77 -12.73
N ARG A 8 41.78 3.67 -11.36
CA ARG A 8 40.53 3.54 -10.64
C ARG A 8 39.62 4.77 -10.81
N ARG A 9 40.16 5.99 -10.68
CA ARG A 9 39.43 7.24 -10.91
C ARG A 9 38.93 7.37 -12.35
N GLY A 10 39.70 6.96 -13.35
CA GLY A 10 39.28 6.93 -14.74
C GLY A 10 38.14 5.96 -15.03
N LYS A 11 38.20 4.74 -14.46
CA LYS A 11 37.09 3.75 -14.56
C LYS A 11 35.82 4.25 -13.91
N GLN A 12 35.90 4.82 -12.71
CA GLN A 12 34.77 5.33 -11.97
C GLN A 12 34.08 6.52 -12.68
N LYS A 13 34.88 7.42 -13.28
CA LYS A 13 34.36 8.53 -14.08
C LYS A 13 33.65 8.04 -15.36
N ASN A 14 34.13 6.97 -15.98
CA ASN A 14 33.52 6.38 -17.17
C ASN A 14 32.20 5.64 -16.84
N ILE A 15 32.11 4.96 -15.69
CA ILE A 15 30.88 4.30 -15.21
C ILE A 15 29.80 5.36 -14.94
N ARG A 16 30.11 6.42 -14.20
CA ARG A 16 29.17 7.52 -13.93
C ARG A 16 28.66 8.19 -15.22
N LYS A 17 29.56 8.40 -16.21
CA LYS A 17 29.14 8.95 -17.49
C LYS A 17 28.17 8.04 -18.24
N LYS A 18 28.41 6.71 -18.24
CA LYS A 18 27.51 5.74 -18.89
C LYS A 18 26.16 5.67 -18.19
N LEU A 19 26.16 5.70 -16.86
CA LEU A 19 24.92 5.75 -16.07
C LEU A 19 24.11 7.00 -16.40
N PHE A 20 24.74 8.17 -16.38
CA PHE A 20 24.09 9.43 -16.72
C PHE A 20 23.45 9.39 -18.11
N MET A 21 24.19 8.91 -19.12
CA MET A 21 23.67 8.78 -20.50
C MET A 21 22.50 7.78 -20.60
N MET A 22 22.49 6.71 -19.79
CA MET A 22 21.40 5.75 -19.76
C MET A 22 20.15 6.35 -19.11
N ILE A 23 20.32 7.06 -18.00
CA ILE A 23 19.21 7.75 -17.31
C ILE A 23 18.61 8.83 -18.21
N ASP A 24 19.45 9.65 -18.86
CA ASP A 24 19.02 10.68 -19.81
C ASP A 24 18.19 10.07 -20.97
N GLN A 25 18.63 8.92 -21.49
CA GLN A 25 17.87 8.18 -22.48
C GLN A 25 16.55 7.67 -21.94
N LEU A 26 16.51 7.09 -20.71
CA LEU A 26 15.29 6.61 -20.06
C LEU A 26 14.30 7.74 -19.90
N VAL A 27 14.72 8.87 -19.35
CA VAL A 27 13.88 10.06 -19.14
C VAL A 27 13.25 10.53 -20.46
N LYS A 28 14.06 10.64 -21.52
CA LYS A 28 13.56 11.01 -22.83
C LYS A 28 12.53 10.02 -23.37
N MET A 29 12.75 8.72 -23.22
CA MET A 29 11.79 7.70 -23.65
C MET A 29 10.48 7.80 -22.87
N LEU A 30 10.53 8.11 -21.57
CA LEU A 30 9.34 8.31 -20.73
C LEU A 30 8.56 9.56 -21.16
N GLU A 31 9.25 10.68 -21.43
CA GLU A 31 8.63 11.91 -21.95
C GLU A 31 7.94 11.67 -23.32
N GLU A 32 8.57 10.92 -24.21
CA GLU A 32 8.00 10.58 -25.53
C GLU A 32 6.78 9.64 -25.42
N ARG A 33 6.56 8.99 -24.26
CA ARG A 33 5.50 8.00 -24.02
C ARG A 33 4.51 8.41 -22.92
N GLU A 34 4.46 9.67 -22.56
CA GLU A 34 3.54 10.22 -21.57
C GLU A 34 2.07 9.96 -21.99
N ASP A 35 1.72 10.25 -23.24
CA ASP A 35 0.38 9.98 -23.77
C ASP A 35 -0.01 8.49 -23.68
N GLU A 36 0.94 7.58 -23.81
CA GLU A 36 0.70 6.15 -23.66
C GLU A 36 0.33 5.79 -22.20
N MET A 37 0.99 6.38 -21.21
CA MET A 37 0.64 6.20 -19.80
C MET A 37 -0.80 6.66 -19.55
N ILE A 38 -1.18 7.82 -20.08
CA ILE A 38 -2.53 8.38 -19.95
C ILE A 38 -3.56 7.45 -20.60
N VAL A 39 -3.29 6.94 -21.80
CA VAL A 39 -4.20 6.00 -22.50
C VAL A 39 -4.38 4.71 -21.69
N ILE A 40 -3.29 4.15 -21.16
CA ILE A 40 -3.35 2.93 -20.32
C ILE A 40 -4.14 3.21 -19.04
N ARG A 41 -3.86 4.31 -18.32
CA ARG A 41 -4.56 4.71 -17.11
C ARG A 41 -6.07 4.80 -17.35
N ARG A 42 -6.48 5.52 -18.40
CA ARG A 42 -7.90 5.72 -18.75
C ARG A 42 -8.59 4.43 -19.15
N TYR A 43 -7.89 3.53 -19.84
CA TYR A 43 -8.42 2.20 -20.16
C TYR A 43 -8.68 1.37 -18.89
N LEU A 44 -7.72 1.35 -17.94
CA LEU A 44 -7.87 0.64 -16.68
C LEU A 44 -8.99 1.26 -15.84
N HIS A 45 -9.08 2.59 -15.81
CA HIS A 45 -10.14 3.32 -15.10
C HIS A 45 -11.54 3.00 -15.64
N GLU A 46 -11.68 2.83 -16.95
CA GLU A 46 -12.94 2.40 -17.58
C GLU A 46 -13.33 0.94 -17.26
N HIS A 47 -12.36 0.09 -16.89
CA HIS A 47 -12.56 -1.35 -16.75
C HIS A 47 -12.06 -1.87 -15.37
N PRO A 48 -12.44 -1.22 -14.25
CA PRO A 48 -11.96 -1.61 -12.94
C PRO A 48 -12.51 -2.97 -12.52
N GLU A 49 -11.71 -3.76 -11.80
CA GLU A 49 -12.10 -5.04 -11.22
C GLU A 49 -11.79 -5.05 -9.73
N LEU A 50 -12.67 -5.69 -8.94
CA LEU A 50 -12.51 -5.77 -7.48
C LEU A 50 -11.34 -6.67 -7.09
N SER A 51 -10.82 -6.46 -5.88
CA SER A 51 -9.79 -7.31 -5.26
C SER A 51 -10.15 -8.80 -5.38
N PHE A 52 -9.19 -9.62 -5.78
CA PHE A 52 -9.31 -11.06 -6.07
C PHE A 52 -10.16 -11.42 -7.30
N GLU A 53 -10.72 -10.45 -8.03
CA GLU A 53 -11.53 -10.67 -9.23
C GLU A 53 -10.88 -10.09 -10.51
N GLU A 54 -9.64 -9.59 -10.44
CA GLU A 54 -8.93 -8.77 -11.44
C GLU A 54 -8.42 -9.59 -12.66
N LYS A 55 -9.24 -10.48 -13.18
CA LYS A 55 -8.87 -11.41 -14.28
C LYS A 55 -8.54 -10.72 -15.60
N LYS A 56 -9.34 -9.74 -15.99
CA LYS A 56 -9.15 -9.03 -17.26
C LYS A 56 -7.99 -8.05 -17.16
N THR A 57 -7.85 -7.39 -16.02
CA THR A 57 -6.75 -6.49 -15.72
C THR A 57 -5.43 -7.25 -15.74
N ALA A 58 -5.35 -8.40 -15.07
CA ALA A 58 -4.17 -9.26 -15.11
C ALA A 58 -3.85 -9.75 -16.53
N ALA A 59 -4.87 -10.15 -17.30
CA ALA A 59 -4.68 -10.55 -18.71
C ALA A 59 -4.15 -9.39 -19.56
N TYR A 60 -4.67 -8.18 -19.37
CA TYR A 60 -4.20 -6.96 -20.05
C TYR A 60 -2.73 -6.69 -19.75
N ILE A 61 -2.34 -6.75 -18.47
CA ILE A 61 -0.95 -6.56 -18.02
C ILE A 61 -0.04 -7.64 -18.63
N ALA A 62 -0.44 -8.91 -18.59
CA ALA A 62 0.35 -9.99 -19.16
C ALA A 62 0.53 -9.86 -20.67
N ASP A 63 -0.53 -9.47 -21.39
CA ASP A 63 -0.50 -9.24 -22.85
C ASP A 63 0.40 -8.05 -23.21
N PHE A 64 0.51 -7.02 -22.36
CA PHE A 64 1.42 -5.90 -22.57
C PHE A 64 2.89 -6.34 -22.69
N TYR A 65 3.30 -7.38 -21.94
CA TYR A 65 4.66 -7.91 -21.97
C TYR A 65 4.91 -8.97 -23.05
N LYS A 66 3.87 -9.38 -23.77
CA LYS A 66 3.97 -10.43 -24.77
C LYS A 66 4.93 -10.06 -25.91
N GLY A 67 5.88 -10.94 -26.17
CA GLY A 67 6.88 -10.73 -27.23
C GLY A 67 8.02 -9.77 -26.90
N LYS A 68 8.08 -9.21 -25.68
CA LYS A 68 9.12 -8.25 -25.27
C LYS A 68 10.44 -8.91 -24.82
N GLY A 69 10.51 -10.25 -24.83
CA GLY A 69 11.76 -10.99 -24.53
C GLY A 69 12.18 -10.89 -23.05
N VAL A 70 11.22 -10.98 -22.16
CA VAL A 70 11.36 -11.04 -20.71
C VAL A 70 10.62 -12.23 -20.11
N ASP A 71 11.02 -12.68 -18.92
CA ASP A 71 10.33 -13.74 -18.19
C ASP A 71 9.11 -13.16 -17.48
N VAL A 72 7.91 -13.67 -17.77
CA VAL A 72 6.63 -13.25 -17.16
C VAL A 72 6.03 -14.40 -16.39
N SER A 73 5.98 -14.28 -15.07
CA SER A 73 5.28 -15.20 -14.18
C SER A 73 3.88 -14.66 -13.92
N GLN A 74 2.87 -15.43 -14.28
CA GLN A 74 1.45 -15.09 -14.07
C GLN A 74 0.87 -15.92 -12.93
N GLU A 75 -0.29 -15.51 -12.40
CA GLU A 75 -0.98 -16.17 -11.29
C GLU A 75 -0.08 -16.34 -10.06
N VAL A 76 0.82 -15.36 -9.83
CA VAL A 76 1.75 -15.39 -8.70
C VAL A 76 0.99 -15.12 -7.40
N GLY A 77 1.27 -15.93 -6.38
CA GLY A 77 0.50 -15.92 -5.15
C GLY A 77 -0.81 -16.70 -5.30
N ASN A 78 -1.81 -16.36 -4.53
CA ASN A 78 -3.12 -17.01 -4.52
C ASN A 78 -4.17 -16.22 -5.34
N GLY A 79 -3.74 -15.54 -6.40
CA GLY A 79 -4.62 -14.67 -7.18
C GLY A 79 -4.03 -14.31 -8.54
N HIS A 80 -4.18 -13.06 -8.93
CA HIS A 80 -3.87 -12.56 -10.27
C HIS A 80 -2.53 -11.82 -10.36
N GLY A 81 -1.62 -11.97 -9.37
CA GLY A 81 -0.31 -11.32 -9.38
C GLY A 81 0.54 -11.68 -10.60
N ILE A 82 1.28 -10.70 -11.10
CA ILE A 82 2.20 -10.85 -12.23
C ILE A 82 3.57 -10.34 -11.82
N VAL A 83 4.60 -11.14 -12.05
CA VAL A 83 5.99 -10.72 -11.83
C VAL A 83 6.78 -10.85 -13.11
N VAL A 84 7.35 -9.74 -13.56
CA VAL A 84 8.18 -9.68 -14.77
C VAL A 84 9.64 -9.51 -14.37
N THR A 85 10.52 -10.39 -14.89
CA THR A 85 11.95 -10.36 -14.59
C THR A 85 12.72 -9.79 -15.77
N ILE A 86 13.34 -8.63 -15.57
CA ILE A 86 14.22 -7.95 -16.54
C ILE A 86 15.68 -8.22 -16.11
N LYS A 87 16.34 -9.13 -16.80
CA LYS A 87 17.77 -9.43 -16.57
C LYS A 87 18.63 -8.43 -17.33
N GLY A 88 19.42 -7.65 -16.61
CA GLY A 88 20.36 -6.70 -17.19
C GLY A 88 21.56 -7.36 -17.88
N GLY A 89 22.25 -6.60 -18.71
CA GLY A 89 23.42 -7.07 -19.47
C GLY A 89 24.67 -7.40 -18.62
N ARG A 90 24.63 -7.12 -17.31
CA ARG A 90 25.72 -7.40 -16.37
C ARG A 90 25.17 -7.86 -15.02
N PRO A 91 25.84 -8.79 -14.32
CA PRO A 91 25.44 -9.20 -12.98
C PRO A 91 25.45 -8.03 -11.99
N GLY A 92 24.54 -8.06 -11.01
CA GLY A 92 24.41 -7.05 -9.97
C GLY A 92 23.34 -7.40 -8.98
N LYS A 93 22.85 -6.40 -8.27
CA LYS A 93 21.73 -6.51 -7.31
C LYS A 93 20.41 -6.82 -8.03
N THR A 94 19.45 -7.35 -7.29
CA THR A 94 18.08 -7.50 -7.73
C THR A 94 17.20 -6.47 -7.04
N VAL A 95 16.40 -5.70 -7.78
CA VAL A 95 15.49 -4.70 -7.24
C VAL A 95 14.05 -5.02 -7.63
N GLY A 96 13.13 -4.88 -6.66
CA GLY A 96 11.69 -4.97 -6.88
C GLY A 96 11.06 -3.59 -7.11
N LEU A 97 10.14 -3.50 -8.07
CA LEU A 97 9.29 -2.33 -8.30
C LEU A 97 7.82 -2.80 -8.28
N ARG A 98 6.98 -2.23 -7.42
CA ARG A 98 5.59 -2.66 -7.23
C ARG A 98 4.58 -1.61 -7.66
N ALA A 99 3.54 -2.06 -8.33
CA ALA A 99 2.26 -1.38 -8.48
C ALA A 99 1.12 -2.37 -8.23
N ASP A 100 0.09 -1.91 -7.56
CA ASP A 100 -1.19 -2.58 -7.41
C ASP A 100 -2.11 -2.29 -8.59
N PHE A 101 -3.20 -3.09 -8.73
CA PHE A 101 -4.13 -2.91 -9.86
C PHE A 101 -5.60 -3.24 -9.57
N ASP A 102 -5.98 -3.48 -8.33
CA ASP A 102 -7.36 -3.70 -7.93
C ASP A 102 -8.14 -2.39 -7.74
N ALA A 103 -9.47 -2.49 -7.69
CA ALA A 103 -10.40 -1.38 -7.55
C ALA A 103 -11.37 -1.61 -6.40
N LEU A 104 -12.14 -0.57 -6.08
CA LEU A 104 -13.03 -0.50 -4.93
C LEU A 104 -14.51 -0.63 -5.31
N PRO A 105 -15.37 -1.17 -4.40
CA PRO A 105 -16.81 -1.25 -4.60
C PRO A 105 -17.47 0.13 -4.36
N ILE A 106 -17.11 1.11 -5.18
CA ILE A 106 -17.56 2.51 -5.11
C ILE A 106 -18.25 2.87 -6.42
N LYS A 107 -19.44 3.47 -6.33
CA LYS A 107 -20.13 4.02 -7.47
C LYS A 107 -19.52 5.38 -7.81
N GLU A 108 -18.87 5.45 -8.97
CA GLU A 108 -18.23 6.67 -9.44
C GLU A 108 -19.23 7.78 -9.74
N GLU A 109 -18.96 8.98 -9.23
CA GLU A 109 -19.76 10.19 -9.42
C GLU A 109 -19.11 11.24 -10.33
N LEU A 110 -17.94 10.93 -10.92
CA LEU A 110 -17.30 11.82 -11.88
C LEU A 110 -18.06 11.85 -13.21
N ASP A 111 -18.00 13.01 -13.89
CA ASP A 111 -18.49 13.19 -15.26
C ASP A 111 -17.30 13.36 -16.21
N ILE A 112 -16.62 12.24 -16.47
CA ILE A 112 -15.41 12.17 -17.30
C ILE A 112 -15.60 11.19 -18.45
N PRO A 113 -14.91 11.39 -19.59
CA PRO A 113 -15.08 10.54 -20.78
C PRO A 113 -14.73 9.07 -20.58
N PHE A 114 -13.82 8.78 -19.66
CA PHE A 114 -13.31 7.46 -19.33
C PHE A 114 -13.84 6.92 -17.99
N LYS A 115 -15.03 7.37 -17.58
CA LYS A 115 -15.75 6.87 -16.41
C LYS A 115 -15.86 5.36 -16.42
N SER A 116 -15.83 4.73 -15.23
CA SER A 116 -16.01 3.29 -15.06
C SER A 116 -17.24 2.76 -15.82
N LYS A 117 -17.04 1.69 -16.56
CA LYS A 117 -18.09 0.92 -17.27
C LYS A 117 -18.62 -0.24 -16.41
N ASN A 118 -18.02 -0.49 -15.24
CA ASN A 118 -18.46 -1.48 -14.27
C ASN A 118 -19.25 -0.77 -13.17
N GLU A 119 -20.59 -0.82 -13.23
CA GLU A 119 -21.43 -0.12 -12.26
C GLU A 119 -21.12 -0.54 -10.82
N GLY A 120 -20.87 0.44 -9.95
CA GLY A 120 -20.54 0.21 -8.54
C GLY A 120 -19.09 -0.15 -8.27
N VAL A 121 -18.19 -0.10 -9.28
CA VAL A 121 -16.76 -0.34 -9.11
C VAL A 121 -15.98 0.85 -9.69
N MET A 122 -14.96 1.32 -8.99
CA MET A 122 -14.15 2.48 -9.38
C MET A 122 -12.71 2.33 -8.90
N HIS A 123 -11.75 2.75 -9.73
CA HIS A 123 -10.39 3.02 -9.27
C HIS A 123 -10.35 4.33 -8.46
N ALA A 124 -10.81 4.26 -7.21
CA ALA A 124 -10.86 5.42 -6.31
C ALA A 124 -9.62 5.53 -5.41
N CYS A 125 -8.57 4.72 -5.65
CA CYS A 125 -7.29 4.80 -4.93
C CYS A 125 -6.10 5.16 -5.85
N GLY A 126 -6.29 5.13 -7.17
CA GLY A 126 -5.24 5.49 -8.14
C GLY A 126 -4.40 4.32 -8.61
N HIS A 127 -4.83 3.08 -8.39
CA HIS A 127 -4.12 1.87 -8.83
C HIS A 127 -4.04 1.74 -10.35
N ASP A 128 -5.00 2.32 -11.08
CA ASP A 128 -4.94 2.54 -12.53
C ASP A 128 -3.72 3.37 -12.93
N ALA A 129 -3.40 4.43 -12.17
CA ALA A 129 -2.21 5.25 -12.38
C ALA A 129 -0.93 4.50 -12.02
N HIS A 130 -0.93 3.77 -10.89
CA HIS A 130 0.22 2.97 -10.46
C HIS A 130 0.60 1.93 -11.53
N THR A 131 -0.37 1.22 -12.04
CA THR A 131 -0.15 0.23 -13.10
C THR A 131 0.29 0.88 -14.40
N ALA A 132 -0.33 2.00 -14.80
CA ALA A 132 -0.03 2.66 -16.07
C ALA A 132 1.42 3.17 -16.14
N TYR A 133 1.89 3.91 -15.11
CA TYR A 133 3.27 4.40 -15.13
C TYR A 133 4.27 3.24 -15.10
N LEU A 134 3.99 2.19 -14.31
CA LEU A 134 4.93 1.09 -14.16
C LEU A 134 5.03 0.23 -15.42
N LEU A 135 3.95 0.03 -16.17
CA LEU A 135 3.97 -0.66 -17.46
C LEU A 135 4.89 0.04 -18.46
N VAL A 136 4.75 1.35 -18.61
CA VAL A 136 5.56 2.12 -19.57
C VAL A 136 7.02 2.23 -19.11
N LEU A 137 7.25 2.45 -17.80
CA LEU A 137 8.60 2.42 -17.23
C LEU A 137 9.27 1.07 -17.45
N ALA A 138 8.57 -0.03 -17.20
CA ALA A 138 9.09 -1.37 -17.41
C ALA A 138 9.48 -1.62 -18.86
N ASP A 139 8.67 -1.18 -19.81
CA ASP A 139 8.97 -1.31 -21.24
C ASP A 139 10.22 -0.53 -21.65
N CYS A 140 10.36 0.72 -21.18
CA CYS A 140 11.58 1.50 -21.38
C CYS A 140 12.83 0.81 -20.77
N LEU A 141 12.69 0.22 -19.57
CA LEU A 141 13.77 -0.53 -18.94
C LEU A 141 14.12 -1.81 -19.72
N ILE A 142 13.13 -2.50 -20.30
CA ILE A 142 13.33 -3.67 -21.16
C ILE A 142 14.15 -3.28 -22.40
N GLU A 143 13.84 -2.15 -23.05
CA GLU A 143 14.61 -1.65 -24.20
C GLU A 143 16.06 -1.30 -23.81
N LEU A 144 16.27 -0.88 -22.57
CA LEU A 144 17.60 -0.50 -22.06
C LEU A 144 18.33 -1.63 -21.33
N LYS A 145 17.78 -2.86 -21.28
CA LYS A 145 18.27 -3.95 -20.41
C LYS A 145 19.76 -4.25 -20.56
N GLU A 146 20.30 -4.19 -21.78
CA GLU A 146 21.74 -4.45 -22.04
C GLU A 146 22.67 -3.42 -21.37
N LYS A 147 22.16 -2.25 -21.00
CA LYS A 147 22.90 -1.20 -20.30
C LYS A 147 22.76 -1.29 -18.78
N ILE A 148 21.75 -2.02 -18.30
CA ILE A 148 21.43 -2.20 -16.87
C ILE A 148 22.42 -3.18 -16.25
N GLN A 149 22.80 -2.92 -15.00
CA GLN A 149 23.51 -3.85 -14.14
C GLN A 149 22.52 -4.45 -13.14
N GLY A 150 22.55 -5.79 -12.94
CA GLY A 150 21.64 -6.46 -12.03
C GLY A 150 20.33 -6.90 -12.67
N THR A 151 19.33 -7.12 -11.86
CA THR A 151 17.99 -7.62 -12.24
C THR A 151 16.91 -6.69 -11.70
N ILE A 152 15.86 -6.46 -12.48
CA ILE A 152 14.67 -5.73 -12.01
C ILE A 152 13.48 -6.70 -12.04
N LYS A 153 12.76 -6.81 -10.93
CA LYS A 153 11.48 -7.51 -10.84
C LYS A 153 10.36 -6.50 -10.77
N ILE A 154 9.54 -6.46 -11.81
CA ILE A 154 8.33 -5.65 -11.86
C ILE A 154 7.20 -6.48 -11.26
N ILE A 155 6.58 -5.99 -10.20
CA ILE A 155 5.52 -6.66 -9.48
C ILE A 155 4.22 -5.90 -9.73
N HIS A 156 3.33 -6.49 -10.52
CA HIS A 156 1.94 -6.05 -10.63
C HIS A 156 1.14 -6.88 -9.65
N GLN A 157 0.65 -6.23 -8.61
CA GLN A 157 0.02 -6.87 -7.47
C GLN A 157 -1.48 -6.71 -7.50
N HIS A 158 -2.20 -7.80 -7.32
CA HIS A 158 -3.64 -7.86 -7.10
C HIS A 158 -4.00 -7.57 -5.63
N ALA A 159 -5.27 -7.26 -5.37
CA ALA A 159 -5.93 -7.29 -4.08
C ALA A 159 -5.19 -6.54 -2.94
N GLU A 160 -4.83 -5.28 -3.14
CA GLU A 160 -4.29 -4.45 -2.07
C GLU A 160 -5.37 -4.04 -1.08
N GLU A 161 -6.58 -3.74 -1.55
CA GLU A 161 -7.67 -3.12 -0.79
C GLU A 161 -8.40 -4.07 0.15
N VAL A 162 -8.24 -5.37 -0.04
CA VAL A 162 -8.97 -6.39 0.73
C VAL A 162 -8.02 -7.41 1.36
N PRO A 163 -8.00 -7.52 2.71
CA PRO A 163 -7.21 -8.53 3.40
C PRO A 163 -7.53 -9.97 2.96
N PRO A 164 -6.53 -10.86 2.97
CA PRO A 164 -5.17 -10.70 3.49
C PRO A 164 -4.19 -10.00 2.55
N GLY A 165 -4.64 -9.40 1.47
CA GLY A 165 -3.84 -8.74 0.45
C GLY A 165 -3.12 -9.68 -0.51
N GLY A 166 -2.70 -9.14 -1.64
CA GLY A 166 -1.91 -9.87 -2.65
C GLY A 166 -0.43 -10.01 -2.27
N ALA A 167 0.14 -9.02 -1.58
CA ALA A 167 1.55 -8.98 -1.23
C ALA A 167 2.02 -10.22 -0.46
N LYS A 168 1.28 -10.62 0.57
CA LYS A 168 1.61 -11.77 1.41
C LYS A 168 1.74 -13.06 0.61
N SER A 169 0.81 -13.31 -0.31
CA SER A 169 0.81 -14.52 -1.14
C SER A 169 1.91 -14.49 -2.21
N ILE A 170 2.23 -13.32 -2.76
CA ILE A 170 3.35 -13.13 -3.70
C ILE A 170 4.68 -13.44 -2.99
N ILE A 171 4.88 -12.93 -1.77
CA ILE A 171 6.07 -13.22 -0.96
C ILE A 171 6.17 -14.73 -0.66
N GLN A 172 5.07 -15.35 -0.24
CA GLN A 172 5.02 -16.78 0.08
C GLN A 172 5.33 -17.69 -1.13
N SER A 173 5.15 -17.21 -2.34
CA SER A 173 5.53 -17.94 -3.56
C SER A 173 7.06 -18.14 -3.71
N GLY A 174 7.87 -17.40 -2.95
CA GLY A 174 9.34 -17.41 -3.03
C GLY A 174 9.90 -16.61 -4.21
N ILE A 175 9.05 -16.03 -5.06
CA ILE A 175 9.52 -15.29 -6.25
C ILE A 175 10.34 -14.04 -5.90
N MET A 176 10.24 -13.57 -4.64
CA MET A 176 10.92 -12.38 -4.13
C MET A 176 12.20 -12.68 -3.33
N ASP A 177 12.59 -13.95 -3.16
CA ASP A 177 13.66 -14.35 -2.23
C ASP A 177 15.06 -13.82 -2.61
N ASP A 178 15.27 -13.43 -3.86
CA ASP A 178 16.54 -12.88 -4.38
C ASP A 178 16.52 -11.35 -4.52
N VAL A 179 15.50 -10.67 -3.98
CA VAL A 179 15.37 -9.20 -4.07
C VAL A 179 16.15 -8.52 -2.95
N ASP A 180 17.09 -7.65 -3.31
CA ASP A 180 17.95 -6.92 -2.37
C ASP A 180 17.29 -5.65 -1.82
N ALA A 181 16.41 -5.01 -2.62
CA ALA A 181 15.61 -3.85 -2.20
C ALA A 181 14.32 -3.74 -3.01
N ILE A 182 13.30 -3.11 -2.44
CA ILE A 182 12.02 -2.89 -3.11
C ILE A 182 11.58 -1.43 -3.01
N PHE A 183 11.02 -0.91 -4.11
CA PHE A 183 10.48 0.44 -4.19
C PHE A 183 9.05 0.41 -4.76
N GLY A 184 8.21 1.29 -4.24
CA GLY A 184 6.87 1.53 -4.74
C GLY A 184 6.47 2.97 -4.52
N VAL A 185 5.43 3.41 -5.22
CA VAL A 185 4.86 4.74 -5.03
C VAL A 185 3.35 4.67 -4.88
N HIS A 186 2.80 5.64 -4.15
CA HIS A 186 1.36 5.87 -4.11
C HIS A 186 1.05 7.30 -4.57
N VAL A 187 0.04 7.47 -5.41
CA VAL A 187 -0.46 8.79 -5.80
C VAL A 187 -1.37 9.35 -4.70
N LEU A 188 -1.11 10.58 -4.27
CA LEU A 188 -1.88 11.23 -3.20
C LEU A 188 -2.34 12.62 -3.60
N PRO A 189 -3.65 12.94 -3.49
CA PRO A 189 -4.20 14.24 -3.85
C PRO A 189 -4.00 15.28 -2.72
N VAL A 190 -2.82 15.26 -2.05
CA VAL A 190 -2.47 16.19 -0.96
C VAL A 190 -1.44 17.21 -1.39
N ALA A 191 -0.90 17.08 -2.59
CA ALA A 191 0.08 17.97 -3.18
C ALA A 191 -0.08 17.97 -4.71
N PRO A 192 0.35 19.03 -5.42
CA PRO A 192 0.29 19.07 -6.88
C PRO A 192 1.24 18.04 -7.52
N ALA A 193 0.96 17.69 -8.78
CA ALA A 193 1.90 16.91 -9.59
C ALA A 193 3.27 17.61 -9.65
N GLY A 194 4.33 16.81 -9.63
CA GLY A 194 5.72 17.31 -9.49
C GLY A 194 6.25 17.27 -8.06
N THR A 195 5.39 17.14 -7.05
CA THR A 195 5.81 16.94 -5.66
C THR A 195 6.04 15.46 -5.37
N VAL A 196 7.22 15.12 -4.83
CA VAL A 196 7.52 13.80 -4.31
C VAL A 196 7.56 13.88 -2.78
N GLY A 197 6.66 13.14 -2.13
CA GLY A 197 6.57 13.04 -0.67
C GLY A 197 7.35 11.83 -0.17
N ILE A 198 8.12 12.02 0.89
CA ILE A 198 8.94 10.94 1.49
C ILE A 198 8.72 10.94 3.00
N HIS A 199 8.69 9.74 3.60
CA HIS A 199 8.66 9.59 5.05
C HIS A 199 9.59 8.45 5.48
N SER A 200 10.48 8.72 6.43
CA SER A 200 11.42 7.73 6.97
C SER A 200 10.82 7.01 8.18
N GLY A 201 11.04 5.71 8.28
CA GLY A 201 10.47 4.90 9.36
C GLY A 201 8.99 4.55 9.13
N TYR A 202 8.18 4.56 10.17
CA TYR A 202 6.76 4.18 10.09
C TYR A 202 5.93 5.25 9.37
N SER A 203 5.57 5.02 8.11
CA SER A 203 4.85 5.98 7.26
C SER A 203 3.35 5.75 7.21
N PHE A 204 2.88 4.49 7.25
CA PHE A 204 1.47 4.14 7.40
C PHE A 204 1.25 3.34 8.68
N ASN A 205 0.00 3.38 9.19
CA ASN A 205 -0.38 2.59 10.34
C ASN A 205 -0.63 1.13 9.97
N GLY A 206 -0.40 0.25 10.95
CA GLY A 206 -0.93 -1.10 10.87
C GLY A 206 -2.40 -1.14 11.21
N ARG A 207 -3.05 -2.23 10.83
CA ARG A 207 -4.46 -2.51 11.04
C ARG A 207 -4.67 -3.87 11.69
N ALA A 208 -5.69 -3.96 12.54
CA ALA A 208 -6.28 -5.19 13.01
C ALA A 208 -7.77 -4.99 13.17
N TYR A 209 -8.54 -6.07 13.25
CA TYR A 209 -9.92 -6.02 13.70
C TYR A 209 -10.15 -7.05 14.80
N PHE A 210 -11.22 -6.88 15.55
CA PHE A 210 -11.64 -7.87 16.53
C PHE A 210 -13.13 -8.14 16.43
N LYS A 211 -13.48 -9.37 16.82
CA LYS A 211 -14.83 -9.83 17.02
C LYS A 211 -14.95 -10.34 18.44
N LEU A 212 -15.96 -9.87 19.16
CA LEU A 212 -16.26 -10.27 20.53
C LEU A 212 -17.70 -10.80 20.61
N GLU A 213 -17.83 -12.07 20.94
CA GLU A 213 -19.09 -12.69 21.29
C GLU A 213 -19.24 -12.71 22.81
N LEU A 214 -20.37 -12.22 23.32
CA LEU A 214 -20.75 -12.35 24.74
C LEU A 214 -21.89 -13.31 24.84
N GLN A 215 -21.66 -14.43 25.47
CA GLN A 215 -22.67 -15.45 25.79
C GLN A 215 -23.10 -15.32 27.24
N ALA A 216 -24.40 -15.25 27.48
CA ALA A 216 -25.03 -15.05 28.78
C ALA A 216 -26.16 -16.03 28.98
N SER A 217 -26.95 -15.85 30.05
CA SER A 217 -28.22 -16.55 30.25
C SER A 217 -29.36 -15.55 30.06
N GLY A 218 -30.09 -15.69 28.97
CA GLY A 218 -31.26 -14.86 28.67
C GLY A 218 -32.41 -15.06 29.67
N GLY A 219 -33.43 -14.19 29.63
CA GLY A 219 -34.54 -14.27 30.53
C GLY A 219 -35.67 -13.27 30.29
N HIS A 220 -36.65 -13.28 31.14
CA HIS A 220 -37.77 -12.35 31.09
C HIS A 220 -37.34 -10.98 31.63
N GLY A 221 -37.55 -9.90 30.88
CA GLY A 221 -37.09 -8.55 31.23
C GLY A 221 -37.55 -8.03 32.61
N SER A 222 -38.65 -8.55 33.15
CA SER A 222 -39.11 -8.23 34.52
C SER A 222 -38.41 -9.05 35.62
N SER A 223 -37.57 -10.02 35.27
CA SER A 223 -36.89 -10.92 36.21
C SER A 223 -35.38 -10.96 36.00
N PRO A 224 -34.69 -9.79 35.98
CA PRO A 224 -33.27 -9.72 35.65
C PRO A 224 -32.36 -10.45 36.65
N HIS A 225 -32.82 -10.65 37.88
CA HIS A 225 -32.09 -11.39 38.92
C HIS A 225 -31.94 -12.91 38.62
N LYS A 226 -32.60 -13.41 37.58
CA LYS A 226 -32.52 -14.81 37.11
C LYS A 226 -31.73 -14.95 35.80
N ALA A 227 -31.13 -13.87 35.31
CA ALA A 227 -30.42 -13.83 34.05
C ALA A 227 -29.10 -13.03 34.20
N ASN A 228 -28.20 -13.19 33.25
CA ASN A 228 -27.09 -12.29 33.02
C ASN A 228 -27.40 -11.46 31.77
N ASP A 229 -27.22 -10.15 31.82
CA ASP A 229 -27.59 -9.28 30.72
C ASP A 229 -26.35 -8.96 29.85
N PRO A 230 -26.24 -9.54 28.64
CA PRO A 230 -25.07 -9.32 27.77
C PRO A 230 -25.08 -7.91 27.17
N ILE A 231 -26.23 -7.23 27.04
CA ILE A 231 -26.27 -5.85 26.54
C ILE A 231 -25.62 -4.91 27.56
N VAL A 232 -25.88 -5.09 28.84
CA VAL A 232 -25.23 -4.32 29.91
C VAL A 232 -23.73 -4.61 29.92
N ALA A 233 -23.34 -5.89 29.89
CA ALA A 233 -21.92 -6.28 29.84
C ALA A 233 -21.19 -5.67 28.63
N GLY A 234 -21.79 -5.72 27.43
CA GLY A 234 -21.27 -5.12 26.21
C GLY A 234 -21.16 -3.60 26.29
N ALA A 235 -22.11 -2.90 26.89
CA ALA A 235 -22.03 -1.45 27.10
C ALA A 235 -20.82 -1.06 27.98
N TYR A 236 -20.56 -1.85 29.04
CA TYR A 236 -19.34 -1.66 29.86
C TYR A 236 -18.07 -1.99 29.11
N PHE A 237 -18.07 -3.03 28.26
CA PHE A 237 -16.95 -3.31 27.37
C PHE A 237 -16.65 -2.12 26.45
N VAL A 238 -17.65 -1.56 25.75
CA VAL A 238 -17.50 -0.39 24.86
C VAL A 238 -16.87 0.79 25.60
N THR A 239 -17.30 1.02 26.85
CA THR A 239 -16.73 2.10 27.67
C THR A 239 -15.29 1.78 28.11
N ALA A 240 -15.02 0.54 28.53
CA ALA A 240 -13.72 0.13 29.03
C ALA A 240 -12.63 0.16 27.95
N VAL A 241 -12.92 -0.25 26.71
CA VAL A 241 -11.92 -0.26 25.62
C VAL A 241 -11.40 1.13 25.27
N GLN A 242 -12.17 2.21 25.54
CA GLN A 242 -11.70 3.58 25.33
C GLN A 242 -10.50 3.92 26.23
N THR A 243 -10.33 3.20 27.35
CA THR A 243 -9.18 3.38 28.25
C THR A 243 -7.87 2.81 27.68
N ILE A 244 -7.93 1.94 26.69
CA ILE A 244 -6.73 1.39 26.03
C ILE A 244 -5.92 2.54 25.45
N VAL A 245 -6.53 3.30 24.53
CA VAL A 245 -5.84 4.43 23.90
C VAL A 245 -5.53 5.53 24.90
N SER A 246 -6.52 5.91 25.74
CA SER A 246 -6.34 7.06 26.62
C SER A 246 -5.45 6.81 27.84
N ARG A 247 -5.13 5.55 28.23
CA ARG A 247 -4.42 5.21 29.46
C ARG A 247 -3.33 4.15 29.33
N ARG A 248 -3.17 3.51 28.17
CA ARG A 248 -2.21 2.40 27.97
C ARG A 248 -1.27 2.60 26.82
N VAL A 249 -1.76 3.16 25.71
CA VAL A 249 -0.91 3.54 24.57
C VAL A 249 -0.07 4.74 24.98
N ASP A 250 1.20 4.75 24.58
CA ASP A 250 2.10 5.90 24.78
C ASP A 250 1.49 7.11 24.07
N PRO A 251 1.36 8.28 24.73
CA PRO A 251 0.77 9.48 24.11
C PRO A 251 1.54 10.00 22.89
N LEU A 252 2.78 9.56 22.66
CA LEU A 252 3.59 9.88 21.48
C LEU A 252 3.35 8.89 20.32
N GLN A 253 2.58 7.82 20.56
CA GLN A 253 2.25 6.81 19.55
C GLN A 253 0.79 6.93 19.10
N THR A 254 0.51 6.48 17.88
CA THR A 254 -0.86 6.45 17.37
C THR A 254 -1.49 5.09 17.66
N GLY A 255 -2.60 5.11 18.39
CA GLY A 255 -3.48 3.95 18.57
C GLY A 255 -4.93 4.39 18.40
N VAL A 256 -5.73 3.57 17.73
CA VAL A 256 -7.19 3.77 17.57
C VAL A 256 -7.89 2.45 17.87
N VAL A 257 -8.96 2.49 18.64
CA VAL A 257 -9.86 1.36 18.87
C VAL A 257 -11.28 1.87 18.64
N THR A 258 -11.89 1.45 17.55
CA THR A 258 -13.25 1.85 17.16
C THR A 258 -14.19 0.67 17.30
N ILE A 259 -15.34 0.88 17.94
CA ILE A 259 -16.45 -0.09 17.89
C ILE A 259 -17.30 0.25 16.67
N GLY A 260 -17.25 -0.63 15.66
CA GLY A 260 -17.98 -0.43 14.40
C GLY A 260 -19.36 -1.05 14.40
N SER A 261 -19.54 -2.14 15.17
CA SER A 261 -20.81 -2.88 15.26
C SER A 261 -21.09 -3.29 16.69
N PHE A 262 -22.38 -3.25 17.06
CA PHE A 262 -22.90 -3.78 18.32
C PHE A 262 -24.27 -4.41 18.01
N ASP A 263 -24.31 -5.74 17.81
CA ASP A 263 -25.55 -6.47 17.53
C ASP A 263 -26.17 -7.01 18.81
N GLY A 264 -27.02 -6.18 19.42
CA GLY A 264 -27.83 -6.51 20.56
C GLY A 264 -29.34 -6.52 20.26
N LYS A 265 -29.77 -6.53 19.00
CA LYS A 265 -31.17 -6.45 18.60
C LYS A 265 -31.97 -7.60 19.15
N GLY A 266 -33.11 -7.31 19.82
CA GLY A 266 -34.03 -8.30 20.42
C GLY A 266 -35.40 -7.67 20.69
N SER A 267 -36.23 -8.35 21.50
CA SER A 267 -37.53 -7.83 21.96
C SER A 267 -37.36 -6.99 23.23
N PHE A 268 -38.14 -5.93 23.37
CA PHE A 268 -38.03 -4.96 24.48
C PHE A 268 -38.21 -5.54 25.88
N ASN A 269 -38.86 -6.70 26.02
CA ASN A 269 -39.18 -7.35 27.27
C ASN A 269 -38.42 -8.67 27.49
N VAL A 270 -37.37 -8.95 26.70
CA VAL A 270 -36.53 -10.15 26.76
C VAL A 270 -35.08 -9.76 26.97
N ILE A 271 -34.44 -10.32 28.00
CA ILE A 271 -32.98 -10.28 28.15
C ILE A 271 -32.43 -11.33 27.19
N LYS A 272 -31.56 -10.91 26.27
CA LYS A 272 -30.89 -11.78 25.28
C LYS A 272 -29.94 -12.77 25.97
N ASP A 273 -29.64 -13.84 25.26
CA ASP A 273 -28.66 -14.84 25.70
C ASP A 273 -27.26 -14.59 25.07
N SER A 274 -27.20 -13.80 24.00
CA SER A 274 -25.91 -13.43 23.34
C SER A 274 -25.97 -12.09 22.63
N ILE A 275 -24.80 -11.47 22.47
CA ILE A 275 -24.57 -10.31 21.60
C ILE A 275 -23.23 -10.47 20.91
N GLU A 276 -23.06 -9.70 19.82
CA GLU A 276 -21.82 -9.60 19.07
C GLU A 276 -21.36 -8.14 18.96
N ILE A 277 -20.05 -7.91 19.10
CA ILE A 277 -19.42 -6.59 18.97
C ILE A 277 -18.22 -6.74 18.06
N GLU A 278 -18.09 -5.86 17.07
CA GLU A 278 -16.93 -5.82 16.17
C GLU A 278 -16.26 -4.45 16.20
N GLY A 279 -14.95 -4.43 16.04
CA GLY A 279 -14.19 -3.19 16.04
C GLY A 279 -12.97 -3.20 15.15
N ASP A 280 -12.59 -1.99 14.68
CA ASP A 280 -11.39 -1.70 13.92
C ASP A 280 -10.30 -1.13 14.83
N ILE A 281 -9.05 -1.54 14.58
CA ILE A 281 -7.88 -1.14 15.33
C ILE A 281 -6.84 -0.59 14.38
N ARG A 282 -6.25 0.56 14.75
CA ARG A 282 -5.09 1.13 14.06
C ARG A 282 -3.95 1.32 15.04
N TYR A 283 -2.72 1.09 14.60
CA TYR A 283 -1.54 1.20 15.46
C TYR A 283 -0.32 1.66 14.67
N SER A 284 0.53 2.44 15.36
CA SER A 284 1.70 3.04 14.72
C SER A 284 2.87 2.09 14.51
N ASP A 285 2.96 1.06 15.34
CA ASP A 285 4.09 0.12 15.42
C ASP A 285 3.67 -1.16 16.15
N ASP A 286 4.50 -2.19 16.09
CA ASP A 286 4.19 -3.50 16.70
C ASP A 286 4.06 -3.44 18.23
N GLN A 287 4.81 -2.57 18.90
CA GLN A 287 4.69 -2.42 20.35
C GLN A 287 3.32 -1.87 20.74
N THR A 288 2.81 -0.91 20.00
CA THR A 288 1.45 -0.36 20.19
C THR A 288 0.39 -1.43 19.95
N LYS A 289 0.54 -2.27 18.91
CA LYS A 289 -0.34 -3.42 18.65
C LYS A 289 -0.39 -4.37 19.85
N GLU A 290 0.77 -4.80 20.34
CA GLU A 290 0.87 -5.72 21.48
C GLU A 290 0.19 -5.15 22.74
N VAL A 291 0.35 -3.84 22.98
CA VAL A 291 -0.32 -3.16 24.11
C VAL A 291 -1.83 -3.21 23.92
N ILE A 292 -2.36 -2.89 22.73
CA ILE A 292 -3.80 -2.89 22.45
C ILE A 292 -4.38 -4.30 22.61
N GLU A 293 -3.77 -5.31 22.00
CA GLU A 293 -4.21 -6.71 22.06
C GLU A 293 -4.23 -7.23 23.50
N LYS A 294 -3.18 -7.04 24.25
CA LYS A 294 -3.07 -7.42 25.66
C LYS A 294 -4.15 -6.77 26.51
N GLU A 295 -4.39 -5.49 26.33
CA GLU A 295 -5.39 -4.75 27.11
C GLU A 295 -6.83 -5.14 26.72
N LEU A 296 -7.09 -5.45 25.43
CA LEU A 296 -8.37 -6.03 25.00
C LEU A 296 -8.67 -7.33 25.75
N HIS A 297 -7.73 -8.28 25.76
CA HIS A 297 -7.88 -9.53 26.50
C HIS A 297 -8.10 -9.29 28.00
N ARG A 298 -7.37 -8.33 28.59
CA ARG A 298 -7.52 -7.98 30.01
C ARG A 298 -8.92 -7.42 30.32
N ILE A 299 -9.45 -6.57 29.45
CA ILE A 299 -10.79 -5.99 29.59
C ILE A 299 -11.85 -7.09 29.46
N VAL A 300 -11.74 -7.97 28.46
CA VAL A 300 -12.65 -9.10 28.23
C VAL A 300 -12.72 -9.99 29.46
N ASN A 301 -11.59 -10.39 30.03
CA ASN A 301 -11.54 -11.16 31.27
C ASN A 301 -12.20 -10.43 32.46
N GLY A 302 -12.05 -9.11 32.53
CA GLY A 302 -12.70 -8.26 33.52
C GLY A 302 -14.23 -8.23 33.35
N ILE A 303 -14.73 -8.18 32.15
CA ILE A 303 -16.17 -8.21 31.80
C ILE A 303 -16.77 -9.57 32.17
N GLU A 304 -16.09 -10.67 31.85
CA GLU A 304 -16.53 -12.01 32.28
C GLU A 304 -16.69 -12.10 33.80
N ALA A 305 -15.68 -11.68 34.55
CA ALA A 305 -15.69 -11.73 36.01
C ALA A 305 -16.73 -10.80 36.62
N LEU A 306 -16.98 -9.62 36.06
CA LEU A 306 -17.88 -8.61 36.59
C LEU A 306 -19.37 -8.99 36.35
N PHE A 307 -19.66 -9.52 35.17
CA PHE A 307 -21.07 -9.77 34.74
C PHE A 307 -21.45 -11.24 34.72
N GLY A 308 -20.55 -12.18 34.96
CA GLY A 308 -20.79 -13.61 34.93
C GLY A 308 -21.22 -14.11 33.54
N VAL A 309 -20.74 -13.47 32.49
CA VAL A 309 -20.90 -13.86 31.08
C VAL A 309 -19.69 -14.66 30.60
N LYS A 310 -19.79 -15.32 29.45
CA LYS A 310 -18.66 -15.91 28.76
C LYS A 310 -18.35 -15.06 27.52
N CYS A 311 -17.08 -14.79 27.27
CA CYS A 311 -16.63 -13.98 26.13
C CYS A 311 -15.74 -14.79 25.21
N GLY A 312 -16.02 -14.76 23.93
CA GLY A 312 -15.12 -15.23 22.86
C GLY A 312 -14.55 -14.04 22.14
N LEU A 313 -13.25 -13.73 22.34
CA LEU A 313 -12.54 -12.68 21.62
C LEU A 313 -11.70 -13.29 20.52
N GLU A 314 -11.96 -12.88 19.29
CA GLU A 314 -11.08 -13.09 18.14
C GLU A 314 -10.38 -11.77 17.81
N PHE A 315 -9.05 -11.77 17.82
CA PHE A 315 -8.21 -10.64 17.38
C PHE A 315 -7.49 -11.05 16.11
N VAL A 316 -7.75 -10.34 15.03
CA VAL A 316 -7.21 -10.68 13.71
C VAL A 316 -6.27 -9.55 13.24
N PRO A 317 -4.94 -9.77 13.32
CA PRO A 317 -4.00 -8.88 12.67
C PRO A 317 -4.25 -8.87 11.16
N ASP A 318 -4.28 -7.68 10.60
CA ASP A 318 -4.40 -7.41 9.18
C ASP A 318 -3.06 -6.89 8.65
N TYR A 319 -3.01 -5.75 7.95
CA TYR A 319 -1.76 -5.21 7.43
C TYR A 319 -0.84 -4.70 8.55
N PRO A 320 0.47 -5.04 8.52
CA PRO A 320 1.43 -4.49 9.47
C PRO A 320 1.65 -2.99 9.24
N PRO A 321 2.28 -2.27 10.18
CA PRO A 321 2.70 -0.89 9.93
C PRO A 321 3.74 -0.84 8.82
N LEU A 322 3.58 0.08 7.88
CA LEU A 322 4.52 0.26 6.79
C LEU A 322 5.77 1.00 7.29
N PHE A 323 6.90 0.31 7.27
CA PHE A 323 8.18 0.84 7.75
C PHE A 323 9.17 1.01 6.60
N ASN A 324 9.41 2.25 6.20
CA ASN A 324 10.44 2.60 5.23
C ASN A 324 11.83 2.50 5.85
N ASP A 325 12.75 1.78 5.19
CA ASP A 325 14.14 1.71 5.60
C ASP A 325 14.78 3.11 5.58
N PRO A 326 15.36 3.59 6.71
CA PRO A 326 15.89 4.94 6.80
C PRO A 326 17.03 5.24 5.81
N GLU A 327 17.92 4.27 5.55
CA GLU A 327 19.04 4.47 4.62
C GLU A 327 18.53 4.55 3.17
N LEU A 328 17.60 3.67 2.80
CA LEU A 328 16.99 3.70 1.48
C LEU A 328 16.07 4.92 1.29
N THR A 329 15.40 5.38 2.35
CA THR A 329 14.62 6.62 2.29
C THR A 329 15.51 7.84 2.03
N ILE A 330 16.64 7.95 2.73
CA ILE A 330 17.63 9.00 2.47
C ILE A 330 18.19 8.86 1.05
N PHE A 331 18.49 7.64 0.60
CA PHE A 331 18.96 7.39 -0.75
C PHE A 331 17.95 7.87 -1.81
N VAL A 332 16.65 7.59 -1.64
CA VAL A 332 15.58 8.06 -2.54
C VAL A 332 15.52 9.60 -2.51
N ALA A 333 15.52 10.20 -1.32
CA ALA A 333 15.47 11.65 -1.15
C ALA A 333 16.64 12.36 -1.85
N ASP A 334 17.85 11.90 -1.60
CA ASP A 334 19.07 12.49 -2.17
C ASP A 334 19.10 12.31 -3.70
N THR A 335 18.74 11.10 -4.18
CA THR A 335 18.68 10.83 -5.62
C THR A 335 17.73 11.80 -6.31
N LEU A 336 16.52 12.01 -5.76
CA LEU A 336 15.51 12.86 -6.40
C LEU A 336 15.74 14.37 -6.21
N LYS A 337 16.44 14.79 -5.14
CA LYS A 337 16.87 16.17 -4.96
C LYS A 337 18.04 16.57 -5.89
N ASP A 338 18.90 15.61 -6.21
CA ASP A 338 20.07 15.85 -7.04
C ASP A 338 19.75 15.90 -8.54
N VAL A 339 18.58 15.38 -8.97
CA VAL A 339 18.16 15.48 -10.37
C VAL A 339 17.66 16.88 -10.70
N ASN A 340 18.10 17.41 -11.83
CA ASN A 340 17.58 18.66 -12.38
C ASN A 340 16.53 18.34 -13.45
N ASP A 341 15.39 17.81 -12.99
CA ASP A 341 14.27 17.43 -13.85
C ASP A 341 13.12 18.45 -13.69
N LYS A 342 12.58 18.92 -14.83
CA LYS A 342 11.53 19.95 -14.86
C LYS A 342 10.21 19.49 -14.28
N ASP A 343 9.95 18.17 -14.29
CA ASP A 343 8.69 17.58 -13.86
C ASP A 343 8.74 17.15 -12.39
N ILE A 344 9.94 17.00 -11.77
CA ILE A 344 10.10 16.80 -10.33
C ILE A 344 10.45 18.15 -9.70
N THR A 345 9.42 18.85 -9.23
CA THR A 345 9.54 20.26 -8.79
C THR A 345 9.91 20.40 -7.32
N SER A 346 9.55 19.41 -6.49
CA SER A 346 9.92 19.37 -5.06
C SER A 346 10.02 17.94 -4.52
N VAL A 347 10.89 17.78 -3.52
CA VAL A 347 11.03 16.54 -2.73
C VAL A 347 10.89 16.93 -1.27
N GLU A 348 9.80 16.52 -0.65
CA GLU A 348 9.37 17.01 0.66
C GLU A 348 9.20 15.86 1.66
N GLU A 349 9.38 16.14 2.95
CA GLU A 349 9.00 15.21 4.00
C GLU A 349 7.49 15.29 4.24
N PHE A 350 6.80 14.17 4.01
CA PHE A 350 5.38 14.05 4.30
C PHE A 350 5.17 13.54 5.74
N PRO A 351 4.08 13.95 6.39
CA PRO A 351 3.76 13.41 7.71
C PRO A 351 3.41 11.93 7.61
N LYS A 352 3.53 11.21 8.72
CA LYS A 352 2.95 9.87 8.86
C LYS A 352 1.44 9.93 8.59
N MET A 353 0.91 8.93 7.89
CA MET A 353 -0.49 8.86 7.51
C MET A 353 -1.25 7.73 8.21
N ALA A 354 -2.57 7.89 8.30
CA ALA A 354 -3.43 6.94 8.99
C ALA A 354 -3.80 5.67 8.21
N PRO A 355 -3.83 5.63 6.86
CA PRO A 355 -4.09 4.41 6.10
C PRO A 355 -3.11 3.26 6.40
N SER A 356 -3.42 2.10 5.88
CA SER A 356 -2.54 0.93 5.81
C SER A 356 -2.42 0.49 4.35
N ASP A 357 -1.32 -0.18 4.00
CA ASP A 357 -1.06 -0.72 2.67
C ASP A 357 -0.30 -2.04 2.84
N ASP A 358 -0.68 -3.06 2.10
CA ASP A 358 -0.08 -4.39 2.20
C ASP A 358 1.35 -4.46 1.62
N PHE A 359 1.85 -3.37 0.99
CA PHE A 359 3.26 -3.18 0.70
C PHE A 359 4.15 -3.35 1.94
N ALA A 360 3.58 -3.09 3.11
CA ALA A 360 4.23 -3.32 4.39
C ALA A 360 4.76 -4.77 4.55
N TYR A 361 4.07 -5.78 4.00
CA TYR A 361 4.55 -7.16 4.05
C TYR A 361 5.86 -7.37 3.27
N TYR A 362 6.06 -6.66 2.15
CA TYR A 362 7.36 -6.70 1.47
C TYR A 362 8.45 -6.11 2.36
N LEU A 363 8.16 -4.98 3.02
CA LEU A 363 9.12 -4.28 3.88
C LEU A 363 9.49 -5.03 5.16
N GLU A 364 8.65 -5.98 5.62
CA GLU A 364 9.03 -6.91 6.68
C GLU A 364 10.15 -7.89 6.27
N LYS A 365 10.36 -8.10 4.98
CA LYS A 365 11.29 -9.09 4.42
C LYS A 365 12.44 -8.49 3.64
N ILE A 366 12.19 -7.40 2.95
CA ILE A 366 13.09 -6.78 1.98
C ILE A 366 13.21 -5.30 2.36
N PRO A 367 14.41 -4.76 2.58
CA PRO A 367 14.57 -3.33 2.82
C PRO A 367 14.05 -2.54 1.62
N GLY A 368 13.36 -1.42 1.88
CA GLY A 368 12.76 -0.66 0.79
C GLY A 368 12.25 0.71 1.21
N CYS A 369 11.70 1.40 0.24
CA CYS A 369 11.07 2.69 0.44
C CYS A 369 9.80 2.80 -0.39
N TYR A 370 8.69 3.09 0.28
CA TYR A 370 7.41 3.46 -0.30
C TYR A 370 7.25 4.97 -0.18
N PHE A 371 7.14 5.66 -1.28
CA PHE A 371 7.08 7.12 -1.31
C PHE A 371 5.87 7.61 -2.11
N TYR A 372 5.62 8.91 -2.12
CA TYR A 372 4.36 9.46 -2.58
C TYR A 372 4.56 10.41 -3.74
N ILE A 373 3.60 10.40 -4.65
CA ILE A 373 3.54 11.35 -5.77
C ILE A 373 2.30 12.22 -5.60
N GLY A 374 2.49 13.53 -5.51
CA GLY A 374 1.40 14.47 -5.52
C GLY A 374 0.59 14.37 -6.81
N CYS A 375 -0.74 14.37 -6.69
CA CYS A 375 -1.63 14.24 -7.84
C CYS A 375 -2.90 15.08 -7.74
N THR A 376 -2.89 16.15 -6.94
CA THR A 376 -4.04 17.06 -6.82
C THR A 376 -4.45 17.59 -8.20
N PRO A 377 -5.72 17.41 -8.64
CA PRO A 377 -6.18 17.89 -9.92
C PRO A 377 -5.99 19.38 -10.09
N LYS A 378 -5.55 19.83 -11.26
CA LYS A 378 -5.24 21.23 -11.56
C LYS A 378 -6.44 22.15 -11.26
N GLY A 379 -6.17 23.24 -10.56
CA GLY A 379 -7.19 24.24 -10.22
C GLY A 379 -8.14 23.83 -9.09
N THR A 380 -7.86 22.74 -8.38
CA THR A 380 -8.68 22.27 -7.25
C THR A 380 -8.00 22.63 -5.94
N GLU A 381 -8.68 23.47 -5.10
CA GLU A 381 -8.17 23.82 -3.76
C GLU A 381 -8.43 22.73 -2.70
N ASN A 382 -9.55 22.02 -2.83
CA ASN A 382 -9.98 20.97 -1.91
C ASN A 382 -10.25 19.67 -2.70
N PRO A 383 -9.23 18.91 -3.04
CA PRO A 383 -9.41 17.66 -3.77
C PRO A 383 -10.12 16.60 -2.91
N TYR A 384 -10.87 15.75 -3.56
CA TYR A 384 -11.41 14.57 -2.90
C TYR A 384 -10.28 13.57 -2.65
N PHE A 385 -10.21 13.07 -1.42
CA PHE A 385 -9.19 12.09 -1.03
C PHE A 385 -9.49 10.70 -1.61
N ASN A 386 -8.50 9.81 -1.59
CA ASN A 386 -8.65 8.40 -1.98
C ASN A 386 -9.90 7.78 -1.32
N HIS A 387 -10.53 6.83 -2.00
CA HIS A 387 -11.80 6.17 -1.64
C HIS A 387 -13.06 7.05 -1.72
N HIS A 388 -12.96 8.25 -2.27
CA HIS A 388 -14.15 9.09 -2.49
C HIS A 388 -14.74 8.86 -3.89
N PRO A 389 -16.10 8.84 -4.08
CA PRO A 389 -16.73 8.65 -5.39
C PRO A 389 -16.35 9.68 -6.47
N LYS A 390 -15.76 10.80 -6.05
CA LYS A 390 -15.25 11.89 -6.92
C LYS A 390 -13.73 12.03 -6.85
N PHE A 391 -13.02 10.99 -6.43
CA PHE A 391 -11.57 10.98 -6.49
C PHE A 391 -11.12 11.08 -7.96
N ASP A 392 -10.15 11.97 -8.21
CA ASP A 392 -9.49 12.13 -9.50
C ASP A 392 -8.05 12.60 -9.30
N ILE A 393 -7.22 12.46 -10.31
CA ILE A 393 -5.81 12.81 -10.29
C ILE A 393 -5.45 13.77 -11.43
N ASP A 394 -4.42 14.58 -11.21
CA ASP A 394 -3.67 15.22 -12.29
C ASP A 394 -2.83 14.13 -12.99
N GLU A 395 -3.09 13.88 -14.27
CA GLU A 395 -2.41 12.83 -15.05
C GLU A 395 -0.91 13.11 -15.30
N ASP A 396 -0.43 14.35 -15.12
CA ASP A 396 1.01 14.66 -15.12
C ASP A 396 1.77 13.87 -14.02
N ALA A 397 1.07 13.45 -12.97
CA ALA A 397 1.63 12.59 -11.92
C ALA A 397 2.15 11.24 -12.43
N LEU A 398 1.65 10.73 -13.55
CA LEU A 398 2.11 9.50 -14.18
C LEU A 398 3.58 9.60 -14.64
N LEU A 399 3.90 10.69 -15.33
CA LEU A 399 5.27 10.95 -15.80
C LEU A 399 6.21 11.18 -14.60
N VAL A 400 5.76 11.93 -13.59
CA VAL A 400 6.52 12.17 -12.35
C VAL A 400 6.82 10.86 -11.62
N ALA A 401 5.84 9.96 -11.50
CA ALA A 401 6.02 8.64 -10.90
C ALA A 401 7.04 7.79 -11.68
N ALA A 402 6.85 7.68 -13.00
CA ALA A 402 7.74 6.92 -13.87
C ALA A 402 9.18 7.42 -13.82
N LYS A 403 9.40 8.74 -13.88
CA LYS A 403 10.73 9.35 -13.77
C LYS A 403 11.34 9.12 -12.39
N SER A 404 10.58 9.37 -11.32
CA SER A 404 11.07 9.21 -9.95
C SER A 404 11.54 7.79 -9.67
N VAL A 405 10.72 6.78 -10.01
CA VAL A 405 11.09 5.38 -9.87
C VAL A 405 12.25 5.01 -10.80
N GLY A 406 12.27 5.53 -12.04
CA GLY A 406 13.35 5.34 -13.01
C GLY A 406 14.69 5.86 -12.49
N TYR A 407 14.74 7.07 -11.93
CA TYR A 407 15.93 7.62 -11.28
C TYR A 407 16.42 6.76 -10.12
N VAL A 408 15.49 6.38 -9.23
CA VAL A 408 15.81 5.57 -8.05
C VAL A 408 16.39 4.21 -8.45
N VAL A 409 15.72 3.45 -9.32
CA VAL A 409 16.17 2.10 -9.70
C VAL A 409 17.50 2.12 -10.44
N CYS A 410 17.69 3.07 -11.38
CA CYS A 410 18.93 3.17 -12.13
C CYS A 410 20.13 3.54 -11.24
N ASN A 411 19.93 4.45 -10.28
CA ASN A 411 20.99 4.80 -9.33
C ASN A 411 21.26 3.67 -8.33
N TYR A 412 20.23 3.00 -7.82
CA TYR A 412 20.39 1.89 -6.86
C TYR A 412 21.21 0.73 -7.44
N LEU A 413 20.93 0.33 -8.67
CA LEU A 413 21.62 -0.78 -9.34
C LEU A 413 23.07 -0.46 -9.71
N ASN A 414 23.48 0.81 -9.70
CA ASN A 414 24.83 1.22 -10.05
C ASN A 414 25.67 1.72 -8.86
N ASN A 415 25.09 1.67 -7.64
CA ASN A 415 25.78 1.89 -6.37
C ASN A 415 26.18 0.54 -5.76
#